data_99f43e304145342f0b713c9ecb00d040
#
_entry.id   99f43e304145342f0b713c9ecb00d040
#
_cell.length_a   1.000
_cell.length_b   1.000
_cell.length_c   1.000
_cell.angle_alpha   90.00
_cell.angle_beta   90.00
_cell.angle_gamma   90.00
#
_symmetry.space_group_name_H-M   'P 1'
#
loop_
_entity.id
_entity.type
_entity.pdbx_description
1 polymer ?
#
loop_
_entity_poly.entity_id
_entity_poly.type
_entity_poly.pdbx_seq_one_letter_code
_entity_poly.pdbx_strand_id
1 'polypeptide(L)'
;MATKAGLAGQLAVVAGFENPQAALEQYPTPPELAAHVVHVADLNDDIQGRTVVDLGAGTGMFTLGAALRGPERAVGVELDRDALEVARENRRRVGTRTEIHWVQGDATSAPVDPDGPTTVVMNPPFGAQSGNEHADRAFLATAAEIADVSYSVHNAGSREFVEAFAADNGGEVTHAFAAQFSLDRQFDHHAADRHEIDTEVFRIEWS
;
A
#
# COMPACT_ATOMS: atom_id res chain seq x y z
N MET A 1 -7.15 19.84 8.43
CA MET A 1 -6.86 18.45 7.98
C MET A 1 -8.13 17.59 8.15
N ALA A 2 -8.46 16.75 7.18
CA ALA A 2 -9.50 15.75 7.37
C ALA A 2 -9.00 14.69 8.38
N THR A 3 -9.88 14.27 9.30
CA THR A 3 -9.55 13.24 10.30
C THR A 3 -9.32 11.88 9.63
N LYS A 4 -8.70 10.93 10.34
CA LYS A 4 -8.58 9.53 9.90
C LYS A 4 -9.95 8.95 9.52
N ALA A 5 -10.96 9.14 10.37
CA ALA A 5 -12.32 8.66 10.11
C ALA A 5 -12.96 9.31 8.85
N GLY A 6 -12.71 10.60 8.64
CA GLY A 6 -13.15 11.29 7.43
C GLY A 6 -12.49 10.74 6.16
N LEU A 7 -11.19 10.39 6.22
CA LEU A 7 -10.48 9.76 5.12
C LEU A 7 -11.01 8.34 4.84
N ALA A 8 -11.25 7.54 5.88
CA ALA A 8 -11.85 6.21 5.72
C ALA A 8 -13.24 6.31 5.05
N GLY A 9 -14.06 7.28 5.46
CA GLY A 9 -15.36 7.53 4.82
C GLY A 9 -15.24 7.92 3.34
N GLN A 10 -14.22 8.70 2.96
CA GLN A 10 -13.98 9.03 1.55
C GLN A 10 -13.48 7.82 0.75
N LEU A 11 -12.72 6.93 1.36
CA LEU A 11 -12.22 5.71 0.72
C LEU A 11 -13.26 4.58 0.66
N ALA A 12 -14.33 4.64 1.44
CA ALA A 12 -15.39 3.61 1.45
C ALA A 12 -16.11 3.45 0.10
N VAL A 13 -15.96 4.40 -0.83
CA VAL A 13 -16.53 4.31 -2.20
C VAL A 13 -15.62 3.59 -3.19
N VAL A 14 -14.39 3.23 -2.78
CA VAL A 14 -13.41 2.51 -3.61
C VAL A 14 -13.89 1.07 -3.80
N ALA A 15 -14.12 0.68 -5.04
CA ALA A 15 -14.50 -0.69 -5.38
C ALA A 15 -13.28 -1.61 -5.29
N GLY A 16 -13.52 -2.84 -4.83
CA GLY A 16 -12.53 -3.92 -4.84
C GLY A 16 -12.31 -4.50 -6.24
N PHE A 17 -11.57 -5.60 -6.29
CA PHE A 17 -11.29 -6.32 -7.54
C PHE A 17 -12.58 -6.92 -8.13
N GLU A 18 -12.77 -6.83 -9.44
CA GLU A 18 -13.91 -7.46 -10.12
C GLU A 18 -13.70 -8.98 -10.28
N ASN A 19 -12.47 -9.38 -10.61
CA ASN A 19 -12.06 -10.77 -10.80
C ASN A 19 -10.75 -11.03 -10.03
N PRO A 20 -10.79 -11.15 -8.69
CA PRO A 20 -9.58 -11.27 -7.89
C PRO A 20 -8.81 -12.55 -8.22
N GLN A 21 -7.51 -12.41 -8.46
CA GLN A 21 -6.60 -13.51 -8.78
C GLN A 21 -5.93 -14.00 -7.50
N ALA A 22 -6.23 -15.23 -7.09
CA ALA A 22 -5.65 -15.83 -5.88
C ALA A 22 -4.10 -15.93 -5.99
N ALA A 23 -3.58 -16.18 -7.18
CA ALA A 23 -2.13 -16.26 -7.41
C ALA A 23 -1.39 -14.94 -7.14
N LEU A 24 -2.07 -13.80 -7.25
CA LEU A 24 -1.54 -12.46 -6.95
C LEU A 24 -1.91 -11.99 -5.53
N GLU A 25 -2.56 -12.84 -4.74
CA GLU A 25 -3.06 -12.49 -3.40
C GLU A 25 -3.85 -11.17 -3.38
N GLN A 26 -4.74 -10.97 -4.36
CA GLN A 26 -5.54 -9.77 -4.54
C GLN A 26 -6.65 -9.68 -3.50
N TYR A 27 -6.32 -9.18 -2.33
CA TYR A 27 -7.27 -8.80 -1.28
C TYR A 27 -7.41 -7.28 -1.23
N PRO A 28 -8.65 -6.73 -1.19
CA PRO A 28 -8.82 -5.30 -1.06
C PRO A 28 -8.30 -4.83 0.30
N THR A 29 -7.41 -3.86 0.28
CA THR A 29 -7.00 -3.16 1.50
C THR A 29 -8.23 -2.44 2.10
N PRO A 30 -8.59 -2.68 3.37
CA PRO A 30 -9.73 -2.01 3.97
C PRO A 30 -9.54 -0.49 4.05
N PRO A 31 -10.62 0.30 3.84
CA PRO A 31 -10.56 1.76 3.93
C PRO A 31 -9.98 2.28 5.25
N GLU A 32 -10.27 1.61 6.37
CA GLU A 32 -9.81 1.98 7.70
C GLU A 32 -8.29 1.79 7.85
N LEU A 33 -7.74 0.71 7.27
CA LEU A 33 -6.30 0.46 7.26
C LEU A 33 -5.59 1.48 6.39
N ALA A 34 -6.05 1.68 5.16
CA ALA A 34 -5.47 2.66 4.26
C ALA A 34 -5.53 4.08 4.85
N ALA A 35 -6.67 4.46 5.44
CA ALA A 35 -6.82 5.75 6.11
C ALA A 35 -5.89 5.88 7.31
N HIS A 36 -5.61 4.80 8.04
CA HIS A 36 -4.69 4.82 9.18
C HIS A 36 -3.25 5.05 8.71
N VAL A 37 -2.77 4.25 7.77
CA VAL A 37 -1.41 4.37 7.22
C VAL A 37 -1.17 5.76 6.63
N VAL A 38 -2.06 6.20 5.74
CA VAL A 38 -1.96 7.51 5.09
C VAL A 38 -2.06 8.67 6.09
N HIS A 39 -2.90 8.53 7.13
CA HIS A 39 -2.99 9.56 8.16
C HIS A 39 -1.71 9.66 9.01
N VAL A 40 -1.09 8.53 9.34
CA VAL A 40 0.21 8.52 10.03
C VAL A 40 1.28 9.14 9.14
N ALA A 41 1.31 8.81 7.83
CA ALA A 41 2.24 9.41 6.89
C ALA A 41 2.05 10.94 6.77
N ASP A 42 0.81 11.41 6.73
CA ASP A 42 0.47 12.84 6.68
C ASP A 42 0.91 13.58 7.97
N LEU A 43 0.81 12.94 9.13
CA LEU A 43 1.26 13.50 10.42
C LEU A 43 2.80 13.56 10.55
N ASN A 44 3.53 12.73 9.81
CA ASN A 44 4.99 12.73 9.77
C ASN A 44 5.55 13.60 8.63
N ASP A 45 4.73 14.40 7.96
CA ASP A 45 5.11 15.22 6.79
C ASP A 45 5.66 14.38 5.60
N ASP A 46 5.23 13.11 5.51
CA ASP A 46 5.68 12.19 4.47
C ASP A 46 4.75 12.17 3.23
N ILE A 47 3.81 13.09 3.10
CA ILE A 47 2.87 13.16 1.96
C ILE A 47 3.04 14.47 1.18
N GLN A 48 2.87 15.61 1.85
CA GLN A 48 2.84 16.91 1.15
C GLN A 48 4.21 17.29 0.59
N GLY A 49 4.23 17.75 -0.67
CA GLY A 49 5.47 18.11 -1.37
C GLY A 49 6.34 16.93 -1.79
N ARG A 50 5.82 15.71 -1.70
CA ARG A 50 6.53 14.48 -2.06
C ARG A 50 5.82 13.76 -3.22
N THR A 51 6.56 12.95 -3.96
CA THR A 51 5.97 11.91 -4.80
C THR A 51 5.59 10.74 -3.92
N VAL A 52 4.34 10.28 -3.96
CA VAL A 52 3.91 9.06 -3.26
C VAL A 52 3.75 7.94 -4.27
N VAL A 53 4.50 6.86 -4.10
CA VAL A 53 4.46 5.66 -4.93
C VAL A 53 3.79 4.53 -4.16
N ASP A 54 2.73 3.95 -4.72
CA ASP A 54 2.01 2.79 -4.19
C ASP A 54 2.47 1.54 -4.96
N LEU A 55 3.26 0.69 -4.32
CA LEU A 55 3.74 -0.55 -4.89
C LEU A 55 2.72 -1.68 -4.68
N GLY A 56 2.23 -2.24 -5.79
CA GLY A 56 1.11 -3.19 -5.77
C GLY A 56 -0.21 -2.47 -5.50
N ALA A 57 -0.49 -1.43 -6.29
CA ALA A 57 -1.59 -0.50 -6.03
C ALA A 57 -2.98 -1.17 -6.05
N GLY A 58 -3.13 -2.33 -6.68
CA GLY A 58 -4.41 -3.01 -6.81
C GLY A 58 -5.47 -2.10 -7.42
N THR A 59 -6.60 -1.97 -6.73
CA THR A 59 -7.69 -1.07 -7.15
C THR A 59 -7.51 0.39 -6.69
N GLY A 60 -6.32 0.74 -6.17
CA GLY A 60 -5.88 2.10 -5.89
C GLY A 60 -6.16 2.61 -4.48
N MET A 61 -6.38 1.77 -3.49
CA MET A 61 -6.79 2.18 -2.15
C MET A 61 -5.77 3.12 -1.49
N PHE A 62 -4.48 2.76 -1.45
CA PHE A 62 -3.43 3.63 -0.90
C PHE A 62 -3.13 4.82 -1.80
N THR A 63 -3.04 4.61 -3.11
CA THR A 63 -2.82 5.70 -4.09
C THR A 63 -3.86 6.81 -3.93
N LEU A 64 -5.14 6.43 -3.83
CA LEU A 64 -6.26 7.39 -3.68
C LEU A 64 -6.28 8.02 -2.29
N GLY A 65 -5.97 7.25 -1.26
CA GLY A 65 -5.83 7.76 0.10
C GLY A 65 -4.76 8.84 0.20
N ALA A 66 -3.57 8.59 -0.36
CA ALA A 66 -2.48 9.56 -0.43
C ALA A 66 -2.88 10.78 -1.27
N ALA A 67 -3.51 10.57 -2.43
CA ALA A 67 -3.96 11.64 -3.31
C ALA A 67 -4.96 12.60 -2.65
N LEU A 68 -5.78 12.12 -1.72
CA LEU A 68 -6.69 12.95 -0.91
C LEU A 68 -5.95 13.84 0.11
N ARG A 69 -4.67 13.57 0.38
CA ARG A 69 -3.81 14.37 1.27
C ARG A 69 -2.95 15.39 0.53
N GLY A 70 -2.98 15.40 -0.80
CA GLY A 70 -2.35 16.42 -1.62
C GLY A 70 -0.82 16.29 -1.70
N PRO A 71 -0.27 15.12 -2.06
CA PRO A 71 1.12 15.02 -2.45
C PRO A 71 1.38 15.84 -3.72
N GLU A 72 2.63 16.06 -4.08
CA GLU A 72 2.97 16.68 -5.37
C GLU A 72 2.39 15.86 -6.53
N ARG A 73 2.57 14.54 -6.47
CA ARG A 73 1.95 13.56 -7.36
C ARG A 73 1.79 12.19 -6.66
N ALA A 74 0.90 11.37 -7.15
CA ALA A 74 0.76 9.99 -6.73
C ALA A 74 1.00 9.05 -7.92
N VAL A 75 1.67 7.92 -7.68
CA VAL A 75 1.95 6.90 -8.69
C VAL A 75 1.50 5.56 -8.15
N GLY A 76 0.60 4.88 -8.86
CA GLY A 76 0.19 3.51 -8.55
C GLY A 76 0.84 2.54 -9.52
N VAL A 77 1.69 1.63 -9.03
CA VAL A 77 2.31 0.55 -9.81
C VAL A 77 1.56 -0.75 -9.55
N GLU A 78 1.05 -1.38 -10.59
CA GLU A 78 0.26 -2.60 -10.48
C GLU A 78 0.52 -3.51 -11.68
N LEU A 79 0.66 -4.80 -11.42
CA LEU A 79 0.92 -5.80 -12.44
C LEU A 79 -0.34 -6.12 -13.26
N ASP A 80 -1.49 -6.20 -12.57
CA ASP A 80 -2.77 -6.55 -13.16
C ASP A 80 -3.43 -5.34 -13.83
N ARG A 81 -3.59 -5.44 -15.15
CA ARG A 81 -4.24 -4.41 -15.95
C ARG A 81 -5.70 -4.18 -15.55
N ASP A 82 -6.43 -5.25 -15.24
CA ASP A 82 -7.85 -5.14 -14.91
C ASP A 82 -8.03 -4.41 -13.57
N ALA A 83 -7.14 -4.65 -12.60
CA ALA A 83 -7.09 -3.88 -11.35
C ALA A 83 -6.84 -2.39 -11.61
N LEU A 84 -5.92 -2.05 -12.53
CA LEU A 84 -5.66 -0.65 -12.91
C LEU A 84 -6.87 0.01 -13.60
N GLU A 85 -7.68 -0.73 -14.35
CA GLU A 85 -8.91 -0.18 -14.93
C GLU A 85 -9.91 0.19 -13.83
N VAL A 86 -10.09 -0.69 -12.83
CA VAL A 86 -10.89 -0.39 -11.64
C VAL A 86 -10.32 0.81 -10.85
N ALA A 87 -8.99 0.89 -10.68
CA ALA A 87 -8.34 2.01 -9.99
C ALA A 87 -8.63 3.37 -10.67
N ARG A 88 -8.63 3.40 -12.01
CA ARG A 88 -9.00 4.61 -12.78
C ARG A 88 -10.45 5.03 -12.56
N GLU A 89 -11.37 4.07 -12.46
CA GLU A 89 -12.76 4.34 -12.13
C GLU A 89 -12.92 4.82 -10.68
N ASN A 90 -12.21 4.20 -9.75
CA ASN A 90 -12.18 4.58 -8.36
C ASN A 90 -11.69 6.03 -8.18
N ARG A 91 -10.68 6.47 -8.96
CA ARG A 91 -10.25 7.87 -9.00
C ARG A 91 -11.42 8.82 -9.32
N ARG A 92 -12.27 8.45 -10.27
CA ARG A 92 -13.45 9.28 -10.63
C ARG A 92 -14.45 9.34 -9.48
N ARG A 93 -14.67 8.22 -8.78
CA ARG A 93 -15.59 8.13 -7.62
C ARG A 93 -15.10 8.96 -6.44
N VAL A 94 -13.82 8.87 -6.13
CA VAL A 94 -13.19 9.60 -5.03
C VAL A 94 -13.07 11.10 -5.32
N GLY A 95 -12.84 11.48 -6.57
CA GLY A 95 -12.86 12.88 -7.02
C GLY A 95 -11.67 13.72 -6.55
N THR A 96 -10.48 13.14 -6.37
CA THR A 96 -9.25 13.87 -6.02
C THR A 96 -8.78 14.77 -7.16
N ARG A 97 -8.12 15.90 -6.80
CA ARG A 97 -7.48 16.84 -7.74
C ARG A 97 -6.00 16.55 -7.96
N THR A 98 -5.39 15.73 -7.11
CA THR A 98 -3.99 15.34 -7.25
C THR A 98 -3.77 14.62 -8.56
N GLU A 99 -2.65 14.91 -9.21
CA GLU A 99 -2.20 14.15 -10.37
C GLU A 99 -1.86 12.72 -9.98
N ILE A 100 -2.45 11.75 -10.66
CA ILE A 100 -2.22 10.31 -10.42
C ILE A 100 -1.77 9.67 -11.72
N HIS A 101 -0.61 9.03 -11.66
CA HIS A 101 -0.07 8.19 -12.72
C HIS A 101 -0.30 6.72 -12.39
N TRP A 102 -0.91 5.99 -13.33
CA TRP A 102 -1.12 4.55 -13.22
C TRP A 102 -0.14 3.84 -14.14
N VAL A 103 0.75 3.05 -13.56
CA VAL A 103 1.84 2.35 -14.26
C VAL A 103 1.56 0.85 -14.18
N GLN A 104 1.44 0.20 -15.34
CA GLN A 104 1.42 -1.25 -15.38
C GLN A 104 2.85 -1.77 -15.28
N GLY A 105 3.18 -2.49 -14.21
CA GLY A 105 4.52 -2.99 -13.96
C GLY A 105 4.59 -3.89 -12.74
N ASP A 106 5.71 -4.59 -12.64
CA ASP A 106 6.02 -5.42 -11.49
C ASP A 106 6.55 -4.53 -10.35
N ALA A 107 5.88 -4.57 -9.20
CA ALA A 107 6.26 -3.81 -8.01
C ALA A 107 7.60 -4.25 -7.40
N THR A 108 8.06 -5.48 -7.71
CA THR A 108 9.38 -5.99 -7.26
C THR A 108 10.55 -5.46 -8.07
N SER A 109 10.27 -4.79 -9.19
CA SER A 109 11.23 -4.07 -10.04
C SER A 109 10.49 -2.93 -10.72
N ALA A 110 9.91 -2.04 -9.92
CA ALA A 110 9.00 -1.01 -10.40
C ALA A 110 9.65 -0.12 -11.47
N PRO A 111 9.00 0.06 -12.65
CA PRO A 111 9.56 0.86 -13.74
C PRO A 111 9.32 2.36 -13.50
N VAL A 112 9.72 2.84 -12.33
CA VAL A 112 9.59 4.23 -11.91
C VAL A 112 10.89 4.72 -11.29
N ASP A 113 11.27 5.92 -11.63
CA ASP A 113 12.45 6.62 -11.09
C ASP A 113 11.99 8.04 -10.70
N PRO A 114 11.41 8.20 -9.51
CA PRO A 114 10.85 9.47 -9.09
C PRO A 114 11.95 10.50 -8.78
N ASP A 115 11.79 11.71 -9.31
CA ASP A 115 12.64 12.85 -8.95
C ASP A 115 12.20 13.44 -7.60
N GLY A 116 13.16 13.74 -6.72
CA GLY A 116 12.94 14.47 -5.46
C GLY A 116 12.39 13.59 -4.33
N PRO A 117 11.90 14.23 -3.24
CA PRO A 117 11.46 13.50 -2.05
C PRO A 117 10.35 12.50 -2.35
N THR A 118 10.57 11.23 -2.00
CA THR A 118 9.66 10.14 -2.35
C THR A 118 9.25 9.35 -1.11
N THR A 119 7.95 9.04 -1.05
CA THR A 119 7.38 8.12 -0.05
C THR A 119 6.77 6.93 -0.77
N VAL A 120 7.14 5.72 -0.36
CA VAL A 120 6.50 4.49 -0.82
C VAL A 120 5.44 4.07 0.21
N VAL A 121 4.28 3.66 -0.29
CA VAL A 121 3.25 2.95 0.49
C VAL A 121 3.00 1.59 -0.15
N MET A 122 2.80 0.54 0.63
CA MET A 122 2.59 -0.79 0.08
C MET A 122 1.88 -1.73 1.05
N ASN A 123 1.10 -2.64 0.46
CA ASN A 123 0.53 -3.80 1.13
C ASN A 123 0.90 -5.06 0.32
N PRO A 124 2.14 -5.56 0.48
CA PRO A 124 2.64 -6.67 -0.32
C PRO A 124 1.82 -7.94 -0.13
N PRO A 125 1.87 -8.90 -1.07
CA PRO A 125 1.35 -10.24 -0.84
C PRO A 125 1.96 -10.86 0.42
N PHE A 126 1.13 -11.50 1.25
CA PHE A 126 1.55 -12.07 2.54
C PHE A 126 2.30 -13.43 2.41
N GLY A 127 2.53 -13.90 1.18
CA GLY A 127 3.25 -15.16 0.92
C GLY A 127 2.42 -16.42 1.21
N ALA A 128 1.08 -16.30 1.25
CA ALA A 128 0.20 -17.44 1.46
C ALA A 128 0.12 -18.39 0.27
N GLN A 129 0.46 -17.91 -0.93
CA GLN A 129 0.45 -18.68 -2.17
C GLN A 129 1.87 -19.11 -2.56
N SER A 130 1.99 -20.32 -3.11
CA SER A 130 3.24 -20.79 -3.68
C SER A 130 3.68 -19.89 -4.83
N GLY A 131 4.89 -19.33 -4.74
CA GLY A 131 5.44 -18.33 -5.67
C GLY A 131 5.48 -16.91 -5.13
N ASN A 132 4.75 -16.59 -4.07
CA ASN A 132 4.81 -15.30 -3.37
C ASN A 132 5.64 -15.38 -2.07
N GLU A 133 6.25 -16.53 -1.81
CA GLU A 133 7.17 -16.69 -0.68
C GLU A 133 8.29 -15.63 -0.78
N HIS A 134 8.40 -14.79 0.24
CA HIS A 134 9.34 -13.66 0.26
C HIS A 134 9.01 -12.49 -0.70
N ALA A 135 7.79 -12.36 -1.20
CA ALA A 135 7.38 -11.21 -2.01
C ALA A 135 7.55 -9.88 -1.24
N ASP A 136 7.25 -9.88 0.05
CA ASP A 136 7.47 -8.74 0.96
C ASP A 136 8.92 -8.24 0.94
N ARG A 137 9.91 -9.16 0.88
CA ARG A 137 11.33 -8.81 0.77
C ARG A 137 11.65 -8.09 -0.54
N ALA A 138 11.09 -8.55 -1.67
CA ALA A 138 11.31 -7.93 -2.97
C ALA A 138 10.66 -6.53 -3.05
N PHE A 139 9.48 -6.37 -2.46
CA PHE A 139 8.83 -5.06 -2.34
C PHE A 139 9.64 -4.08 -1.48
N LEU A 140 10.16 -4.55 -0.33
CA LEU A 140 11.03 -3.75 0.51
C LEU A 140 12.32 -3.34 -0.21
N ALA A 141 12.90 -4.24 -1.03
CA ALA A 141 14.08 -3.93 -1.83
C ALA A 141 13.80 -2.80 -2.84
N THR A 142 12.70 -2.88 -3.58
CA THR A 142 12.28 -1.79 -4.47
C THR A 142 12.06 -0.49 -3.71
N ALA A 143 11.41 -0.54 -2.54
CA ALA A 143 11.20 0.65 -1.72
C ALA A 143 12.52 1.29 -1.28
N ALA A 144 13.52 0.47 -0.88
CA ALA A 144 14.84 0.96 -0.49
C ALA A 144 15.60 1.63 -1.65
N GLU A 145 15.32 1.24 -2.90
CA GLU A 145 15.97 1.81 -4.08
C GLU A 145 15.38 3.16 -4.50
N ILE A 146 14.05 3.38 -4.29
CA ILE A 146 13.35 4.54 -4.88
C ILE A 146 12.82 5.55 -3.86
N ALA A 147 12.84 5.24 -2.56
CA ALA A 147 12.19 6.06 -1.54
C ALA A 147 13.13 6.59 -0.48
N ASP A 148 12.84 7.78 0.06
CA ASP A 148 13.43 8.25 1.32
C ASP A 148 12.69 7.65 2.53
N VAL A 149 11.39 7.40 2.38
CA VAL A 149 10.54 6.84 3.43
C VAL A 149 9.58 5.81 2.85
N SER A 150 9.36 4.72 3.56
CA SER A 150 8.32 3.76 3.17
C SER A 150 7.41 3.38 4.33
N TYR A 151 6.16 3.06 3.99
CA TYR A 151 5.15 2.48 4.86
C TYR A 151 4.72 1.14 4.29
N SER A 152 4.97 0.06 5.03
CA SER A 152 4.68 -1.30 4.58
C SER A 152 3.80 -2.06 5.57
N VAL A 153 2.82 -2.79 5.04
CA VAL A 153 1.93 -3.65 5.84
C VAL A 153 2.47 -5.07 5.79
N HIS A 154 2.60 -5.70 6.95
CA HIS A 154 3.08 -7.08 7.10
C HIS A 154 2.21 -7.87 8.05
N ASN A 155 2.32 -9.19 8.03
CA ASN A 155 1.73 -10.06 9.04
C ASN A 155 2.29 -9.73 10.43
N ALA A 156 1.48 -9.93 11.47
CA ALA A 156 1.95 -9.83 12.85
C ALA A 156 3.14 -10.79 13.10
N GLY A 157 4.15 -10.29 13.78
CA GLY A 157 5.39 -11.02 14.06
C GLY A 157 6.49 -10.84 13.00
N SER A 158 6.32 -9.94 12.04
CA SER A 158 7.33 -9.65 11.00
C SER A 158 8.42 -8.67 11.46
N ARG A 159 8.34 -8.14 12.68
CA ARG A 159 9.22 -7.08 13.19
C ARG A 159 10.72 -7.40 13.03
N GLU A 160 11.17 -8.56 13.53
CA GLU A 160 12.59 -8.93 13.45
C GLU A 160 13.10 -9.00 12.02
N PHE A 161 12.28 -9.51 11.12
CA PHE A 161 12.60 -9.58 9.68
C PHE A 161 12.72 -8.18 9.07
N VAL A 162 11.72 -7.30 9.32
CA VAL A 162 11.69 -5.95 8.73
C VAL A 162 12.83 -5.09 9.27
N GLU A 163 13.10 -5.13 10.59
CA GLU A 163 14.19 -4.39 11.22
C GLU A 163 15.56 -4.86 10.68
N ALA A 164 15.78 -6.18 10.56
CA ALA A 164 17.01 -6.71 10.01
C ALA A 164 17.18 -6.32 8.53
N PHE A 165 16.11 -6.46 7.72
CA PHE A 165 16.14 -6.07 6.32
C PHE A 165 16.46 -4.58 6.14
N ALA A 166 15.79 -3.70 6.90
CA ALA A 166 16.06 -2.27 6.85
C ALA A 166 17.53 -1.96 7.17
N ALA A 167 18.04 -2.49 8.27
CA ALA A 167 19.45 -2.28 8.67
C ALA A 167 20.46 -2.77 7.62
N ASP A 168 20.21 -3.93 6.99
CA ASP A 168 21.07 -4.49 5.94
C ASP A 168 21.06 -3.67 4.64
N ASN A 169 20.00 -2.86 4.41
CA ASN A 169 19.82 -2.08 3.18
C ASN A 169 19.86 -0.55 3.42
N GLY A 170 20.48 -0.11 4.51
CA GLY A 170 20.71 1.31 4.79
C GLY A 170 19.48 2.05 5.30
N GLY A 171 18.49 1.33 5.84
CA GLY A 171 17.27 1.90 6.40
C GLY A 171 17.17 1.74 7.92
N GLU A 172 16.28 2.50 8.53
CA GLU A 172 15.93 2.43 9.96
C GLU A 172 14.42 2.39 10.15
N VAL A 173 13.92 1.41 10.90
CA VAL A 173 12.51 1.37 11.31
C VAL A 173 12.29 2.41 12.40
N THR A 174 11.62 3.51 12.06
CA THR A 174 11.37 4.62 12.98
C THR A 174 10.04 4.50 13.73
N HIS A 175 9.05 3.86 13.12
CA HIS A 175 7.73 3.60 13.72
C HIS A 175 7.24 2.21 13.35
N ALA A 176 6.59 1.55 14.31
CA ALA A 176 5.84 0.33 14.08
C ALA A 176 4.54 0.38 14.88
N PHE A 177 3.42 0.03 14.26
CA PHE A 177 2.13 -0.01 14.92
C PHE A 177 1.28 -1.19 14.43
N ALA A 178 0.54 -1.78 15.37
CA ALA A 178 -0.39 -2.85 15.04
C ALA A 178 -1.64 -2.29 14.36
N ALA A 179 -2.15 -3.02 13.38
CA ALA A 179 -3.42 -2.75 12.74
C ALA A 179 -4.19 -4.08 12.60
N GLN A 180 -5.44 -4.07 13.07
CA GLN A 180 -6.35 -5.19 12.90
C GLN A 180 -7.41 -4.83 11.89
N PHE A 181 -7.72 -5.72 10.99
CA PHE A 181 -8.82 -5.56 10.07
C PHE A 181 -9.49 -6.89 9.73
N SER A 182 -10.75 -6.81 9.33
CA SER A 182 -11.51 -7.97 8.91
C SER A 182 -11.52 -8.03 7.39
N LEU A 183 -11.21 -9.18 6.81
CA LEU A 183 -11.48 -9.49 5.42
C LEU A 183 -12.81 -10.22 5.30
N ASP A 184 -13.69 -9.72 4.44
CA ASP A 184 -14.89 -10.44 4.04
C ASP A 184 -14.49 -11.62 3.12
N ARG A 185 -15.29 -12.68 3.13
CA ARG A 185 -15.08 -13.87 2.30
C ARG A 185 -15.04 -13.49 0.82
N GLN A 186 -13.87 -13.68 0.18
CA GLN A 186 -13.69 -13.44 -1.26
C GLN A 186 -13.52 -14.70 -2.08
N PHE A 187 -13.12 -15.82 -1.47
CA PHE A 187 -12.90 -17.08 -2.15
C PHE A 187 -13.67 -18.22 -1.46
N ASP A 188 -14.17 -19.16 -2.25
CA ASP A 188 -15.01 -20.29 -1.77
C ASP A 188 -14.31 -21.24 -0.78
N HIS A 189 -12.98 -21.21 -0.72
CA HIS A 189 -12.20 -22.04 0.21
C HIS A 189 -12.05 -21.46 1.62
N HIS A 190 -12.53 -20.24 1.86
CA HIS A 190 -12.53 -19.65 3.20
C HIS A 190 -13.62 -20.28 4.07
N ALA A 191 -13.23 -20.85 5.22
CA ALA A 191 -14.12 -21.58 6.12
C ALA A 191 -15.01 -20.70 7.02
N ALA A 192 -14.74 -19.39 7.08
CA ALA A 192 -15.49 -18.42 7.87
C ALA A 192 -15.89 -17.22 7.04
N ASP A 193 -17.03 -16.60 7.38
CA ASP A 193 -17.56 -15.41 6.68
C ASP A 193 -16.71 -14.14 6.90
N ARG A 194 -15.91 -14.10 7.98
CA ARG A 194 -14.97 -13.05 8.34
C ARG A 194 -13.71 -13.63 8.94
N HIS A 195 -12.56 -13.17 8.49
CA HIS A 195 -11.28 -13.42 9.13
C HIS A 195 -10.70 -12.11 9.66
N GLU A 196 -10.38 -12.07 10.96
CA GLU A 196 -9.56 -11.02 11.53
C GLU A 196 -8.10 -11.32 11.19
N ILE A 197 -7.43 -10.33 10.61
CA ILE A 197 -6.01 -10.40 10.29
C ILE A 197 -5.30 -9.39 11.18
N ASP A 198 -4.35 -9.91 11.96
CA ASP A 198 -3.43 -9.09 12.73
C ASP A 198 -2.25 -8.71 11.84
N THR A 199 -2.03 -7.42 11.67
CA THR A 199 -0.92 -6.89 10.88
C THR A 199 -0.10 -5.91 11.68
N GLU A 200 1.13 -5.70 11.23
CA GLU A 200 2.01 -4.64 11.66
C GLU A 200 2.32 -3.74 10.47
N VAL A 201 2.32 -2.44 10.71
CA VAL A 201 2.75 -1.43 9.73
C VAL A 201 4.07 -0.85 10.20
N PHE A 202 5.04 -0.80 9.31
CA PHE A 202 6.37 -0.24 9.57
C PHE A 202 6.61 1.00 8.73
N ARG A 203 7.08 2.06 9.38
CA ARG A 203 7.68 3.22 8.73
C ARG A 203 9.19 3.05 8.75
N ILE A 204 9.80 3.09 7.58
CA ILE A 204 11.25 2.94 7.41
C ILE A 204 11.77 4.21 6.73
N GLU A 205 12.82 4.80 7.28
CA GLU A 205 13.62 5.83 6.63
C GLU A 205 14.81 5.17 5.93
N TRP A 206 15.03 5.53 4.66
CA TRP A 206 16.11 5.02 3.83
C TRP A 206 17.19 6.10 3.64
N SER A 207 18.47 5.71 3.54
CA SER A 207 19.63 6.62 3.45
C SER A 207 20.47 6.40 2.19
#